data_c3228a03989851facf8579d384701c5b
#
_entry.id   c3228a03989851facf8579d384701c5b
#
_cell.length_a   1.000
_cell.length_b   1.000
_cell.length_c   1.000
_cell.angle_alpha   90.00
_cell.angle_beta   90.00
_cell.angle_gamma   90.00
#
_symmetry.space_group_name_H-M   'P 1'
#
loop_
_entity.id
_entity.type
_entity.pdbx_description
1 polymer ?
#
loop_
_entity_poly.entity_id
_entity_poly.type
_entity_poly.pdbx_seq_one_letter_code
_entity_poly.pdbx_strand_id
1 'polypeptide(L)'
;ANTAGAQSADAAKKADPTWAASATGRVEPMDGELRIVSQVAGPIADVLVDTNDRVLKGDLLVRLDDTDHLAKLASAVAEADVRERERNDEKGAATGLALDRRNAEDALDKAERALFAARQAFDAAMAKRKSDGFNAADLINLRTAVADKKSALADARQKLAALEARTDMPLPERLEASLAQARSDLKLAYQALERTRIRAPSEGTVLRLNAKRGEVAVPSPEAPLLTFGNLATLKVRAEVEERDINKIRIGQSVVVRADAYPDREFKGRVTSIASALGSAQIASRGPRRPNDVDVLEVIVTLDSGELVTGLRVDVF
;
A
#
# COMPACT_ATOMS: atom_id res chain seq x y z
N ALA A 1 78.39 -20.10 22.12
CA ALA A 1 78.10 -19.00 21.23
C ALA A 1 76.98 -19.40 20.26
N ASN A 2 75.78 -19.11 20.49
CA ASN A 2 74.77 -18.70 19.47
C ASN A 2 73.48 -18.38 20.17
N THR A 3 73.21 -17.11 20.34
CA THR A 3 71.92 -16.53 20.79
C THR A 3 71.03 -16.46 19.57
N ALA A 4 69.96 -17.23 19.55
CA ALA A 4 68.85 -17.07 18.62
C ALA A 4 67.81 -16.09 19.18
N GLY A 5 67.67 -14.96 18.53
CA GLY A 5 66.71 -13.95 18.91
C GLY A 5 65.26 -14.41 18.63
N ALA A 6 64.41 -14.35 19.62
CA ALA A 6 62.97 -14.47 19.48
C ALA A 6 62.42 -13.17 18.91
N GLN A 7 61.94 -13.19 17.65
CA GLN A 7 61.11 -12.14 17.11
C GLN A 7 59.67 -12.31 17.65
N SER A 8 59.32 -11.46 18.57
CA SER A 8 57.91 -11.28 18.99
C SER A 8 57.13 -10.67 17.83
N ALA A 9 56.24 -11.46 17.23
CA ALA A 9 55.22 -10.99 16.32
C ALA A 9 54.22 -10.14 17.13
N ASP A 10 54.38 -8.84 17.04
CA ASP A 10 53.43 -7.87 17.55
C ASP A 10 52.17 -7.97 16.69
N ALA A 11 51.17 -8.72 17.20
CA ALA A 11 49.87 -8.73 16.59
C ALA A 11 49.27 -7.34 16.78
N ALA A 12 49.30 -6.55 15.72
CA ALA A 12 48.66 -5.22 15.68
C ALA A 12 47.21 -5.38 16.07
N LYS A 13 46.88 -5.02 17.31
CA LYS A 13 45.54 -4.87 17.84
C LYS A 13 44.88 -3.79 16.99
N LYS A 14 43.98 -4.19 16.09
CA LYS A 14 43.17 -3.26 15.30
C LYS A 14 42.54 -2.29 16.30
N ALA A 15 42.93 -1.01 16.25
CA ALA A 15 42.35 0.01 17.10
C ALA A 15 40.83 0.03 16.82
N ASP A 16 40.04 -0.10 17.86
CA ASP A 16 38.60 0.03 17.74
C ASP A 16 38.29 1.42 17.17
N PRO A 17 37.47 1.51 16.11
CA PRO A 17 37.14 2.79 15.51
C PRO A 17 36.47 3.66 16.57
N THR A 18 36.97 4.89 16.72
CA THR A 18 36.36 5.88 17.63
C THR A 18 35.10 6.42 16.96
N TRP A 19 33.94 5.99 17.45
CA TRP A 19 32.65 6.48 16.97
C TRP A 19 32.31 7.85 17.53
N ALA A 20 31.71 8.71 16.71
CA ALA A 20 31.29 10.04 17.12
C ALA A 20 30.11 10.01 18.11
N ALA A 21 29.19 9.09 17.89
CA ALA A 21 28.03 8.82 18.74
C ALA A 21 27.58 7.37 18.58
N SER A 22 26.77 6.88 19.51
CA SER A 22 26.10 5.58 19.39
C SER A 22 24.61 5.76 19.74
N ALA A 23 23.75 5.06 19.02
CA ALA A 23 22.32 5.13 19.21
C ALA A 23 21.68 3.75 19.05
N THR A 24 20.56 3.53 19.73
CA THR A 24 19.74 2.35 19.46
C THR A 24 18.77 2.68 18.33
N GLY A 25 18.64 1.77 17.37
CA GLY A 25 17.76 1.92 16.22
C GLY A 25 16.86 0.71 16.00
N ARG A 26 15.87 0.90 15.14
CA ARG A 26 14.99 -0.15 14.65
C ARG A 26 14.96 -0.12 13.13
N VAL A 27 15.09 -1.30 12.52
CA VAL A 27 15.00 -1.45 11.07
C VAL A 27 13.54 -1.38 10.63
N GLU A 28 13.26 -0.54 9.65
CA GLU A 28 11.92 -0.31 9.09
C GLU A 28 12.00 -0.22 7.56
N PRO A 29 10.93 -0.55 6.82
CA PRO A 29 10.83 -0.21 5.41
C PRO A 29 10.98 1.32 5.22
N MET A 30 11.48 1.77 4.08
CA MET A 30 11.68 3.21 3.82
C MET A 30 10.40 4.02 4.05
N ASP A 31 9.26 3.52 3.55
CA ASP A 31 7.95 4.17 3.66
C ASP A 31 7.21 3.81 4.96
N GLY A 32 7.87 3.07 5.86
CA GLY A 32 7.27 2.54 7.08
C GLY A 32 6.43 1.28 6.86
N GLU A 33 5.90 0.75 7.95
CA GLU A 33 4.96 -0.37 7.93
C GLU A 33 3.54 0.16 7.81
N LEU A 34 2.80 -0.28 6.78
CA LEU A 34 1.40 0.03 6.58
C LEU A 34 0.53 -1.05 7.23
N ARG A 35 -0.37 -0.64 8.13
CA ARG A 35 -1.40 -1.50 8.68
C ARG A 35 -2.64 -1.41 7.81
N ILE A 36 -2.99 -2.52 7.16
CA ILE A 36 -4.17 -2.59 6.30
C ILE A 36 -5.34 -3.08 7.14
N VAL A 37 -6.35 -2.24 7.23
CA VAL A 37 -7.61 -2.51 7.95
C VAL A 37 -8.75 -2.66 6.96
N SER A 38 -9.83 -3.30 7.40
CA SER A 38 -11.06 -3.32 6.62
C SER A 38 -11.73 -1.95 6.64
N GLN A 39 -12.37 -1.57 5.54
CA GLN A 39 -13.19 -0.34 5.48
C GLN A 39 -14.62 -0.58 5.96
N VAL A 40 -15.06 -1.83 5.96
CA VAL A 40 -16.41 -2.25 6.36
C VAL A 40 -16.33 -3.47 7.26
N ALA A 41 -17.30 -3.65 8.14
CA ALA A 41 -17.40 -4.85 8.93
C ALA A 41 -18.01 -6.00 8.09
N GLY A 42 -17.52 -7.21 8.28
CA GLY A 42 -18.06 -8.39 7.61
C GLY A 42 -17.20 -9.64 7.78
N PRO A 43 -17.77 -10.82 7.53
CA PRO A 43 -17.02 -12.08 7.57
C PRO A 43 -15.94 -12.12 6.49
N ILE A 44 -14.78 -12.65 6.82
CA ILE A 44 -13.69 -12.88 5.87
C ILE A 44 -13.99 -14.15 5.08
N ALA A 45 -14.30 -14.02 3.80
CA ALA A 45 -14.57 -15.13 2.90
C ALA A 45 -13.29 -15.82 2.45
N ASP A 46 -12.29 -15.04 2.02
CA ASP A 46 -11.01 -15.55 1.51
C ASP A 46 -9.83 -14.69 1.95
N VAL A 47 -8.69 -15.35 2.18
CA VAL A 47 -7.37 -14.75 2.37
C VAL A 47 -6.47 -15.27 1.28
N LEU A 48 -6.02 -14.40 0.37
CA LEU A 48 -5.35 -14.77 -0.88
C LEU A 48 -3.83 -14.66 -0.82
N VAL A 49 -3.29 -14.19 0.30
CA VAL A 49 -1.86 -13.98 0.52
C VAL A 49 -1.38 -14.67 1.78
N ASP A 50 -0.08 -14.93 1.83
CA ASP A 50 0.61 -15.41 3.02
C ASP A 50 1.68 -14.40 3.47
N THR A 51 2.20 -14.61 4.68
CA THR A 51 3.35 -13.85 5.18
C THR A 51 4.54 -14.06 4.24
N ASN A 52 5.26 -12.99 3.95
CA ASN A 52 6.36 -12.88 2.99
C ASN A 52 5.96 -12.90 1.51
N ASP A 53 4.68 -12.97 1.17
CA ASP A 53 4.25 -12.81 -0.21
C ASP A 53 4.55 -11.40 -0.73
N ARG A 54 5.17 -11.34 -1.90
CA ARG A 54 5.33 -10.09 -2.65
C ARG A 54 4.07 -9.83 -3.45
N VAL A 55 3.55 -8.62 -3.32
CA VAL A 55 2.32 -8.17 -3.98
C VAL A 55 2.56 -6.86 -4.71
N LEU A 56 1.80 -6.63 -5.75
CA LEU A 56 1.83 -5.41 -6.54
C LEU A 56 0.60 -4.55 -6.22
N LYS A 57 0.69 -3.27 -6.56
CA LYS A 57 -0.43 -2.33 -6.37
C LYS A 57 -1.73 -2.85 -7.01
N GLY A 58 -2.80 -2.90 -6.23
CA GLY A 58 -4.13 -3.33 -6.66
C GLY A 58 -4.40 -4.83 -6.54
N ASP A 59 -3.39 -5.64 -6.17
CA ASP A 59 -3.58 -7.07 -5.91
C ASP A 59 -4.59 -7.27 -4.78
N LEU A 60 -5.49 -8.24 -4.97
CA LEU A 60 -6.49 -8.60 -3.96
C LEU A 60 -5.83 -9.43 -2.85
N LEU A 61 -5.89 -8.94 -1.63
CA LEU A 61 -5.25 -9.56 -0.46
C LEU A 61 -6.26 -10.38 0.36
N VAL A 62 -7.39 -9.75 0.68
CA VAL A 62 -8.45 -10.34 1.47
C VAL A 62 -9.79 -9.97 0.84
N ARG A 63 -10.71 -10.92 0.80
CA ARG A 63 -12.09 -10.72 0.35
C ARG A 63 -13.05 -11.01 1.50
N LEU A 64 -13.92 -10.06 1.79
CA LEU A 64 -15.04 -10.27 2.71
C LEU A 64 -16.19 -10.96 1.97
N ASP A 65 -17.16 -11.45 2.73
CA ASP A 65 -18.42 -11.92 2.14
C ASP A 65 -19.13 -10.77 1.43
N ASP A 66 -19.29 -10.91 0.14
CA ASP A 66 -19.83 -9.91 -0.76
C ASP A 66 -21.18 -10.28 -1.36
N THR A 67 -21.82 -11.34 -0.86
CA THR A 67 -23.07 -11.89 -1.39
C THR A 67 -24.18 -10.85 -1.47
N ASP A 68 -24.42 -10.10 -0.41
CA ASP A 68 -25.42 -9.04 -0.38
C ASP A 68 -25.08 -7.86 -1.30
N HIS A 69 -23.78 -7.54 -1.40
CA HIS A 69 -23.31 -6.47 -2.27
C HIS A 69 -23.45 -6.84 -3.74
N LEU A 70 -23.21 -8.11 -4.10
CA LEU A 70 -23.45 -8.62 -5.46
C LEU A 70 -24.92 -8.60 -5.83
N ALA A 71 -25.83 -8.96 -4.92
CA ALA A 71 -27.27 -8.89 -5.14
C ALA A 71 -27.74 -7.43 -5.35
N LYS A 72 -27.27 -6.50 -4.53
CA LYS A 72 -27.55 -5.05 -4.70
C LYS A 72 -27.01 -4.51 -6.01
N LEU A 73 -25.81 -4.92 -6.39
CA LEU A 73 -25.23 -4.54 -7.68
C LEU A 73 -26.06 -5.05 -8.84
N ALA A 74 -26.49 -6.32 -8.82
CA ALA A 74 -27.33 -6.90 -9.87
C ALA A 74 -28.66 -6.14 -10.02
N SER A 75 -29.28 -5.74 -8.89
CA SER A 75 -30.51 -4.92 -8.89
C SER A 75 -30.25 -3.54 -9.49
N ALA A 76 -29.13 -2.87 -9.12
CA ALA A 76 -28.79 -1.56 -9.66
C ALA A 76 -28.45 -1.60 -11.16
N VAL A 77 -27.80 -2.65 -11.63
CA VAL A 77 -27.56 -2.88 -13.07
C VAL A 77 -28.89 -3.01 -13.81
N ALA A 78 -29.81 -3.85 -13.32
CA ALA A 78 -31.11 -4.07 -13.96
C ALA A 78 -31.93 -2.76 -14.04
N GLU A 79 -31.94 -1.94 -12.98
CA GLU A 79 -32.62 -0.65 -12.97
C GLU A 79 -31.99 0.32 -13.99
N ALA A 80 -30.66 0.43 -14.02
CA ALA A 80 -29.98 1.28 -15.00
C ALA A 80 -30.29 0.86 -16.44
N ASP A 81 -30.31 -0.46 -16.71
CA ASP A 81 -30.64 -1.00 -18.03
C ASP A 81 -32.09 -0.72 -18.44
N VAL A 82 -33.04 -0.77 -17.50
CA VAL A 82 -34.44 -0.39 -17.76
C VAL A 82 -34.53 1.08 -18.11
N ARG A 83 -33.93 1.97 -17.33
CA ARG A 83 -33.93 3.43 -17.58
C ARG A 83 -33.25 3.80 -18.89
N GLU A 84 -32.19 3.09 -19.25
CA GLU A 84 -31.51 3.29 -20.54
C GLU A 84 -32.42 2.92 -21.73
N ARG A 85 -33.17 1.82 -21.64
CA ARG A 85 -34.16 1.45 -22.66
C ARG A 85 -35.28 2.46 -22.75
N GLU A 86 -35.88 2.86 -21.63
CA GLU A 86 -36.93 3.89 -21.59
C GLU A 86 -36.48 5.18 -22.28
N ARG A 87 -35.26 5.67 -21.98
CA ARG A 87 -34.68 6.83 -22.65
C ARG A 87 -34.50 6.62 -24.16
N ASN A 88 -34.01 5.45 -24.58
CA ASN A 88 -33.74 5.15 -25.99
C ASN A 88 -35.01 4.96 -26.80
N ASP A 89 -36.11 4.51 -26.19
CA ASP A 89 -37.41 4.30 -26.83
C ASP A 89 -38.20 5.62 -27.00
N GLU A 90 -37.75 6.71 -26.36
CA GLU A 90 -38.42 8.01 -26.45
C GLU A 90 -38.29 8.57 -27.89
N LYS A 91 -39.46 8.99 -28.45
CA LYS A 91 -39.54 9.65 -29.76
C LYS A 91 -39.08 11.10 -29.65
N GLY A 92 -37.83 11.32 -29.91
CA GLY A 92 -37.23 12.65 -29.90
C GLY A 92 -35.73 12.51 -29.77
N ALA A 93 -34.99 12.55 -30.89
CA ALA A 93 -33.55 12.45 -30.83
C ALA A 93 -32.95 13.69 -30.19
N ALA A 94 -32.16 13.53 -29.14
CA ALA A 94 -31.32 14.60 -28.66
C ALA A 94 -30.40 15.10 -29.79
N THR A 95 -30.23 16.42 -29.87
CA THR A 95 -29.43 17.06 -30.92
C THR A 95 -28.40 18.01 -30.32
N GLY A 96 -27.33 18.28 -31.06
CA GLY A 96 -26.29 19.22 -30.63
C GLY A 96 -25.66 18.82 -29.31
N LEU A 97 -25.49 19.77 -28.40
CA LEU A 97 -24.84 19.57 -27.11
C LEU A 97 -25.52 18.53 -26.20
N ALA A 98 -26.87 18.43 -26.28
CA ALA A 98 -27.58 17.40 -25.52
C ALA A 98 -27.21 15.98 -25.99
N LEU A 99 -27.02 15.78 -27.30
CA LEU A 99 -26.53 14.52 -27.85
C LEU A 99 -25.08 14.24 -27.47
N ASP A 100 -24.22 15.26 -27.50
CA ASP A 100 -22.82 15.13 -27.10
C ASP A 100 -22.70 14.69 -25.63
N ARG A 101 -23.50 15.31 -24.72
CA ARG A 101 -23.57 14.90 -23.33
C ARG A 101 -24.05 13.47 -23.18
N ARG A 102 -25.17 13.10 -23.82
CA ARG A 102 -25.71 11.72 -23.82
C ARG A 102 -24.65 10.71 -24.24
N ASN A 103 -23.92 10.95 -25.32
CA ASN A 103 -22.86 10.07 -25.81
C ASN A 103 -21.70 9.97 -24.82
N ALA A 104 -21.34 11.07 -24.14
CA ALA A 104 -20.29 11.07 -23.14
C ALA A 104 -20.70 10.34 -21.85
N GLU A 105 -21.95 10.48 -21.39
CA GLU A 105 -22.51 9.74 -20.25
C GLU A 105 -22.59 8.24 -20.55
N ASP A 106 -23.01 7.85 -21.75
CA ASP A 106 -23.06 6.44 -22.19
C ASP A 106 -21.66 5.85 -22.30
N ALA A 107 -20.68 6.62 -22.80
CA ALA A 107 -19.28 6.20 -22.85
C ALA A 107 -18.68 6.02 -21.44
N LEU A 108 -19.06 6.87 -20.50
CA LEU A 108 -18.64 6.78 -19.10
C LEU A 108 -19.20 5.50 -18.45
N ASP A 109 -20.51 5.24 -18.57
CA ASP A 109 -21.14 4.03 -18.01
C ASP A 109 -20.51 2.77 -18.61
N LYS A 110 -20.29 2.74 -19.93
CA LYS A 110 -19.62 1.64 -20.61
C LYS A 110 -18.19 1.41 -20.08
N ALA A 111 -17.45 2.47 -19.84
CA ALA A 111 -16.09 2.39 -19.31
C ALA A 111 -16.09 1.89 -17.85
N GLU A 112 -17.05 2.31 -17.01
CA GLU A 112 -17.21 1.84 -15.62
C GLU A 112 -17.54 0.34 -15.58
N ARG A 113 -18.47 -0.13 -16.40
CA ARG A 113 -18.81 -1.55 -16.54
C ARG A 113 -17.63 -2.38 -17.06
N ALA A 114 -16.87 -1.86 -18.02
CA ALA A 114 -15.69 -2.54 -18.56
C ALA A 114 -14.57 -2.68 -17.53
N LEU A 115 -14.33 -1.64 -16.74
CA LEU A 115 -13.37 -1.70 -15.64
C LEU A 115 -13.80 -2.70 -14.58
N PHE A 116 -15.08 -2.71 -14.21
CA PHE A 116 -15.61 -3.69 -13.26
C PHE A 116 -15.40 -5.12 -13.75
N ALA A 117 -15.76 -5.42 -15.00
CA ALA A 117 -15.56 -6.74 -15.60
C ALA A 117 -14.07 -7.15 -15.61
N ALA A 118 -13.17 -6.24 -15.97
CA ALA A 118 -11.74 -6.51 -15.98
C ALA A 118 -11.21 -6.80 -14.56
N ARG A 119 -11.68 -6.07 -13.54
CA ARG A 119 -11.33 -6.34 -12.13
C ARG A 119 -11.86 -7.70 -11.66
N GLN A 120 -13.09 -8.05 -12.01
CA GLN A 120 -13.65 -9.36 -11.68
C GLN A 120 -12.82 -10.50 -12.26
N ALA A 121 -12.41 -10.39 -13.52
CA ALA A 121 -11.55 -11.38 -14.17
C ALA A 121 -10.17 -11.48 -13.48
N PHE A 122 -9.59 -10.34 -13.13
CA PHE A 122 -8.33 -10.28 -12.39
C PHE A 122 -8.44 -10.91 -11.00
N ASP A 123 -9.49 -10.56 -10.24
CA ASP A 123 -9.72 -11.10 -8.89
C ASP A 123 -9.97 -12.62 -8.92
N ALA A 124 -10.69 -13.11 -9.92
CA ALA A 124 -10.91 -14.54 -10.12
C ALA A 124 -9.59 -15.29 -10.42
N ALA A 125 -8.68 -14.68 -11.19
CA ALA A 125 -7.35 -15.24 -11.44
C ALA A 125 -6.48 -15.19 -10.17
N MET A 126 -6.53 -14.12 -9.40
CA MET A 126 -5.84 -14.01 -8.10
C MET A 126 -6.30 -15.07 -7.12
N ALA A 127 -7.59 -15.38 -7.06
CA ALA A 127 -8.13 -16.43 -6.20
C ALA A 127 -7.57 -17.82 -6.53
N LYS A 128 -7.16 -18.05 -7.77
CA LYS A 128 -6.53 -19.29 -8.24
C LYS A 128 -5.00 -19.32 -8.07
N ARG A 129 -4.37 -18.25 -7.57
CA ARG A 129 -2.92 -18.13 -7.48
C ARG A 129 -2.24 -19.30 -6.75
N LYS A 130 -2.90 -19.88 -5.75
CA LYS A 130 -2.40 -20.99 -4.95
C LYS A 130 -2.83 -22.37 -5.47
N SER A 131 -3.56 -22.45 -6.58
CA SER A 131 -4.03 -23.71 -7.16
C SER A 131 -3.09 -24.22 -8.25
N ASP A 132 -3.12 -25.54 -8.46
CA ASP A 132 -2.40 -26.17 -9.56
C ASP A 132 -2.89 -25.63 -10.91
N GLY A 133 -1.96 -25.33 -11.81
CA GLY A 133 -2.28 -24.77 -13.12
C GLY A 133 -2.40 -23.24 -13.18
N PHE A 134 -2.00 -22.53 -12.13
CA PHE A 134 -1.91 -21.07 -12.17
C PHE A 134 -0.89 -20.62 -13.21
N ASN A 135 -1.31 -19.69 -14.10
CA ASN A 135 -0.44 -19.09 -15.11
C ASN A 135 -0.15 -17.61 -14.75
N ALA A 136 1.09 -17.32 -14.41
CA ALA A 136 1.54 -15.98 -14.08
C ALA A 136 1.42 -14.99 -15.26
N ALA A 137 1.57 -15.47 -16.51
CA ALA A 137 1.43 -14.63 -17.69
C ALA A 137 -0.01 -14.14 -17.88
N ASP A 138 -1.01 -14.98 -17.59
CA ASP A 138 -2.42 -14.59 -17.64
C ASP A 138 -2.73 -13.50 -16.62
N LEU A 139 -2.14 -13.58 -15.43
CA LEU A 139 -2.31 -12.56 -14.41
C LEU A 139 -1.72 -11.21 -14.82
N ILE A 140 -0.55 -11.22 -15.49
CA ILE A 140 0.06 -10.00 -16.04
C ILE A 140 -0.84 -9.38 -17.11
N ASN A 141 -1.38 -10.18 -18.03
CA ASN A 141 -2.29 -9.72 -19.07
C ASN A 141 -3.57 -9.11 -18.47
N LEU A 142 -4.16 -9.75 -17.46
CA LEU A 142 -5.36 -9.26 -16.78
C LEU A 142 -5.08 -7.97 -16.01
N ARG A 143 -3.90 -7.84 -15.38
CA ARG A 143 -3.48 -6.59 -14.74
C ARG A 143 -3.35 -5.45 -15.74
N THR A 144 -2.74 -5.70 -16.90
CA THR A 144 -2.66 -4.73 -17.99
C THR A 144 -4.06 -4.34 -18.48
N ALA A 145 -4.97 -5.30 -18.64
CA ALA A 145 -6.35 -5.02 -19.03
C ALA A 145 -7.06 -4.11 -18.00
N VAL A 146 -6.86 -4.32 -16.69
CA VAL A 146 -7.39 -3.43 -15.64
C VAL A 146 -6.81 -2.03 -15.77
N ALA A 147 -5.50 -1.89 -16.00
CA ALA A 147 -4.85 -0.60 -16.17
C ALA A 147 -5.40 0.16 -17.39
N ASP A 148 -5.56 -0.52 -18.53
CA ASP A 148 -6.11 0.05 -19.76
C ASP A 148 -7.56 0.52 -19.56
N LYS A 149 -8.40 -0.29 -18.92
CA LYS A 149 -9.80 0.10 -18.63
C LYS A 149 -9.88 1.24 -17.63
N LYS A 150 -8.95 1.32 -16.68
CA LYS A 150 -8.84 2.46 -15.75
C LYS A 150 -8.46 3.76 -16.46
N SER A 151 -7.55 3.70 -17.42
CA SER A 151 -7.19 4.84 -18.28
C SER A 151 -8.38 5.28 -19.14
N ALA A 152 -9.06 4.35 -19.81
CA ALA A 152 -10.25 4.64 -20.60
C ALA A 152 -11.38 5.29 -19.77
N LEU A 153 -11.55 4.86 -18.51
CA LEU A 153 -12.50 5.48 -17.60
C LEU A 153 -12.10 6.92 -17.24
N ALA A 154 -10.81 7.18 -17.02
CA ALA A 154 -10.31 8.53 -16.73
C ALA A 154 -10.55 9.46 -17.92
N ASP A 155 -10.29 8.99 -19.15
CA ASP A 155 -10.54 9.75 -20.38
C ASP A 155 -12.04 10.06 -20.58
N ALA A 156 -12.91 9.07 -20.33
CA ALA A 156 -14.36 9.27 -20.43
C ALA A 156 -14.88 10.31 -19.40
N ARG A 157 -14.36 10.26 -18.17
CA ARG A 157 -14.67 11.25 -17.12
C ARG A 157 -14.23 12.66 -17.50
N GLN A 158 -13.03 12.79 -18.04
CA GLN A 158 -12.49 14.08 -18.47
C GLN A 158 -13.33 14.68 -19.60
N LYS A 159 -13.76 13.86 -20.59
CA LYS A 159 -14.64 14.31 -21.68
C LYS A 159 -15.99 14.79 -21.18
N LEU A 160 -16.63 14.04 -20.28
CA LEU A 160 -17.92 14.44 -19.72
C LEU A 160 -17.77 15.74 -18.89
N ALA A 161 -16.76 15.83 -18.03
CA ALA A 161 -16.51 17.03 -17.23
C ALA A 161 -16.26 18.29 -18.10
N ALA A 162 -15.57 18.13 -19.22
CA ALA A 162 -15.36 19.23 -20.18
C ALA A 162 -16.66 19.71 -20.85
N LEU A 163 -17.60 18.80 -21.11
CA LEU A 163 -18.92 19.15 -21.63
C LEU A 163 -19.80 19.84 -20.55
N GLU A 164 -19.81 19.29 -19.35
CA GLU A 164 -20.60 19.85 -18.21
C GLU A 164 -20.12 21.23 -17.77
N ALA A 165 -18.85 21.56 -17.99
CA ALA A 165 -18.29 22.88 -17.68
C ALA A 165 -18.76 23.99 -18.66
N ARG A 166 -19.44 23.64 -19.75
CA ARG A 166 -19.96 24.62 -20.72
C ARG A 166 -21.19 25.35 -20.17
N THR A 167 -21.19 26.65 -20.33
CA THR A 167 -22.30 27.52 -19.85
C THR A 167 -23.59 27.42 -20.70
N ASP A 168 -23.46 26.91 -21.95
CA ASP A 168 -24.56 26.74 -22.89
C ASP A 168 -25.10 25.29 -22.93
N MET A 169 -24.74 24.46 -21.95
CA MET A 169 -25.21 23.09 -21.86
C MET A 169 -26.71 23.08 -21.46
N PRO A 170 -27.58 22.44 -22.26
CA PRO A 170 -28.98 22.33 -21.91
C PRO A 170 -29.20 21.44 -20.68
N LEU A 171 -30.25 21.69 -19.92
CA LEU A 171 -30.65 20.83 -18.82
C LEU A 171 -31.04 19.43 -19.34
N PRO A 172 -30.76 18.35 -18.58
CA PRO A 172 -31.19 17.02 -18.94
C PRO A 172 -32.69 16.89 -18.95
N GLU A 173 -33.23 16.16 -19.94
CA GLU A 173 -34.62 15.78 -19.98
C GLU A 173 -34.97 14.79 -18.86
N ARG A 174 -36.28 14.61 -18.60
CA ARG A 174 -36.75 13.75 -17.49
C ARG A 174 -36.19 12.34 -17.54
N LEU A 175 -36.16 11.66 -18.70
CA LEU A 175 -35.66 10.29 -18.80
C LEU A 175 -34.16 10.24 -18.69
N GLU A 176 -33.42 11.22 -19.18
CA GLU A 176 -31.98 11.36 -18.97
C GLU A 176 -31.64 11.56 -17.49
N ALA A 177 -32.40 12.42 -16.79
CA ALA A 177 -32.21 12.61 -15.35
C ALA A 177 -32.51 11.33 -14.55
N SER A 178 -33.55 10.57 -14.94
CA SER A 178 -33.90 9.29 -14.31
C SER A 178 -32.79 8.24 -14.54
N LEU A 179 -32.23 8.16 -15.75
CA LEU A 179 -31.10 7.28 -16.05
C LEU A 179 -29.84 7.71 -15.28
N ALA A 180 -29.55 9.00 -15.23
CA ALA A 180 -28.40 9.52 -14.46
C ALA A 180 -28.50 9.13 -12.98
N GLN A 181 -29.69 9.19 -12.38
CA GLN A 181 -29.92 8.73 -11.01
C GLN A 181 -29.65 7.22 -10.88
N ALA A 182 -30.20 6.38 -11.77
CA ALA A 182 -29.98 4.93 -11.74
C ALA A 182 -28.48 4.56 -11.90
N ARG A 183 -27.76 5.28 -12.77
CA ARG A 183 -26.29 5.13 -12.93
C ARG A 183 -25.52 5.56 -11.69
N SER A 184 -25.99 6.60 -10.98
CA SER A 184 -25.40 7.00 -9.71
C SER A 184 -25.57 5.91 -8.64
N ASP A 185 -26.75 5.31 -8.55
CA ASP A 185 -27.03 4.20 -7.64
C ASP A 185 -26.18 2.95 -8.00
N LEU A 186 -26.03 2.67 -9.29
CA LEU A 186 -25.13 1.61 -9.78
C LEU A 186 -23.66 1.87 -9.36
N LYS A 187 -23.21 3.11 -9.50
CA LYS A 187 -21.86 3.50 -9.05
C LYS A 187 -21.67 3.32 -7.55
N LEU A 188 -22.68 3.67 -6.74
CA LEU A 188 -22.63 3.41 -5.29
C LEU A 188 -22.58 1.92 -4.98
N ALA A 189 -23.31 1.08 -5.72
CA ALA A 189 -23.27 -0.37 -5.57
C ALA A 189 -21.87 -0.95 -5.91
N TYR A 190 -21.22 -0.46 -7.00
CA TYR A 190 -19.84 -0.81 -7.32
C TYR A 190 -18.87 -0.43 -6.19
N GLN A 191 -19.00 0.77 -5.64
CA GLN A 191 -18.13 1.23 -4.56
C GLN A 191 -18.34 0.42 -3.27
N ALA A 192 -19.59 0.09 -2.94
CA ALA A 192 -19.90 -0.73 -1.79
C ALA A 192 -19.29 -2.13 -1.91
N LEU A 193 -19.39 -2.74 -3.09
CA LEU A 193 -18.74 -4.03 -3.37
C LEU A 193 -17.22 -3.92 -3.32
N GLU A 194 -16.61 -2.87 -3.85
CA GLU A 194 -15.15 -2.71 -3.83
C GLU A 194 -14.61 -2.57 -2.40
N ARG A 195 -15.38 -2.01 -1.47
CA ARG A 195 -14.99 -1.93 -0.04
C ARG A 195 -14.90 -3.29 0.65
N THR A 196 -15.53 -4.33 0.11
CA THR A 196 -15.38 -5.71 0.61
C THR A 196 -14.10 -6.39 0.12
N ARG A 197 -13.34 -5.74 -0.77
CA ARG A 197 -12.13 -6.24 -1.40
C ARG A 197 -10.93 -5.44 -0.92
N ILE A 198 -10.16 -6.02 -0.04
CA ILE A 198 -8.98 -5.41 0.53
C ILE A 198 -7.81 -5.62 -0.42
N ARG A 199 -7.28 -4.51 -0.97
CA ARG A 199 -6.23 -4.51 -1.98
C ARG A 199 -4.93 -3.90 -1.48
N ALA A 200 -3.82 -4.30 -2.11
CA ALA A 200 -2.51 -3.70 -1.88
C ALA A 200 -2.50 -2.24 -2.38
N PRO A 201 -2.15 -1.27 -1.52
CA PRO A 201 -2.11 0.15 -1.90
C PRO A 201 -0.91 0.50 -2.79
N SER A 202 0.17 -0.27 -2.68
CA SER A 202 1.42 -0.12 -3.43
C SER A 202 2.08 -1.47 -3.63
N GLU A 203 3.22 -1.51 -4.31
CA GLU A 203 4.08 -2.70 -4.35
C GLU A 203 4.76 -2.89 -2.99
N GLY A 204 4.92 -4.16 -2.56
CA GLY A 204 5.62 -4.51 -1.34
C GLY A 204 5.44 -5.96 -0.92
N THR A 205 5.73 -6.23 0.35
CA THR A 205 5.70 -7.57 0.94
C THR A 205 4.76 -7.60 2.15
N VAL A 206 4.02 -8.66 2.29
CA VAL A 206 3.18 -8.94 3.47
C VAL A 206 4.10 -9.30 4.64
N LEU A 207 4.22 -8.43 5.64
CA LEU A 207 5.10 -8.61 6.79
C LEU A 207 4.45 -9.47 7.88
N ARG A 208 3.16 -9.27 8.11
CA ARG A 208 2.35 -10.04 9.06
C ARG A 208 0.95 -10.22 8.52
N LEU A 209 0.39 -11.38 8.72
CA LEU A 209 -0.97 -11.71 8.34
C LEU A 209 -1.76 -12.08 9.61
N ASN A 210 -2.74 -11.27 9.94
CA ASN A 210 -3.63 -11.50 11.10
C ASN A 210 -5.00 -12.03 10.65
N ALA A 211 -5.41 -11.73 9.42
CA ALA A 211 -6.70 -12.15 8.87
C ALA A 211 -6.78 -13.68 8.71
N LYS A 212 -7.89 -14.25 9.14
CA LYS A 212 -8.20 -15.67 8.92
C LYS A 212 -9.59 -15.82 8.31
N ARG A 213 -9.73 -16.78 7.42
CA ARG A 213 -11.02 -17.12 6.82
C ARG A 213 -12.03 -17.49 7.91
N GLY A 214 -13.23 -16.94 7.84
CA GLY A 214 -14.31 -17.17 8.79
C GLY A 214 -14.33 -16.22 9.99
N GLU A 215 -13.27 -15.44 10.22
CA GLU A 215 -13.29 -14.37 11.22
C GLU A 215 -14.07 -13.15 10.71
N VAL A 216 -14.48 -12.28 11.62
CA VAL A 216 -15.17 -11.03 11.28
C VAL A 216 -14.15 -9.90 11.24
N ALA A 217 -14.00 -9.28 10.08
CA ALA A 217 -13.24 -8.06 9.94
C ALA A 217 -14.00 -6.87 10.51
N VAL A 218 -13.29 -5.97 11.18
CA VAL A 218 -13.85 -4.72 11.72
C VAL A 218 -13.01 -3.52 11.24
N PRO A 219 -13.63 -2.36 10.98
CA PRO A 219 -12.91 -1.16 10.57
C PRO A 219 -12.26 -0.48 11.78
N SER A 220 -11.20 -1.09 12.31
CA SER A 220 -10.46 -0.58 13.47
C SER A 220 -8.94 -0.59 13.21
N PRO A 221 -8.23 0.51 13.48
CA PRO A 221 -6.77 0.55 13.42
C PRO A 221 -6.09 -0.42 14.39
N GLU A 222 -6.78 -0.83 15.45
CA GLU A 222 -6.27 -1.77 16.46
C GLU A 222 -6.35 -3.23 16.01
N ALA A 223 -7.19 -3.52 14.99
CA ALA A 223 -7.40 -4.85 14.43
C ALA A 223 -7.01 -4.90 12.92
N PRO A 224 -5.74 -4.66 12.56
CA PRO A 224 -5.32 -4.71 11.18
C PRO A 224 -5.41 -6.15 10.65
N LEU A 225 -5.90 -6.30 9.42
CA LEU A 225 -5.96 -7.59 8.73
C LEU A 225 -4.57 -8.10 8.38
N LEU A 226 -3.69 -7.19 8.00
CA LEU A 226 -2.29 -7.49 7.72
C LEU A 226 -1.42 -6.24 7.86
N THR A 227 -0.12 -6.46 8.02
CA THR A 227 0.90 -5.43 7.97
C THR A 227 1.73 -5.64 6.71
N PHE A 228 2.02 -4.56 6.02
CA PHE A 228 2.59 -4.53 4.71
C PHE A 228 3.73 -3.49 4.64
N GLY A 229 4.77 -3.74 3.83
CA GLY A 229 5.88 -2.81 3.66
C GLY A 229 6.71 -3.10 2.42
N ASN A 230 7.36 -2.08 1.89
CA ASN A 230 8.31 -2.22 0.80
C ASN A 230 9.70 -2.54 1.35
N LEU A 231 10.20 -3.76 1.12
CA LEU A 231 11.50 -4.22 1.58
C LEU A 231 12.66 -3.92 0.61
N ALA A 232 12.40 -3.30 -0.53
CA ALA A 232 13.44 -2.97 -1.51
C ALA A 232 14.48 -1.99 -0.94
N THR A 233 14.02 -1.08 -0.06
CA THR A 233 14.86 -0.11 0.62
C THR A 233 14.50 -0.08 2.09
N LEU A 234 15.49 -0.25 2.95
CA LEU A 234 15.33 -0.23 4.39
C LEU A 234 15.96 1.04 4.98
N LYS A 235 15.37 1.51 6.07
CA LYS A 235 15.92 2.56 6.92
C LYS A 235 16.06 2.05 8.34
N VAL A 236 16.94 2.69 9.10
CA VAL A 236 17.00 2.54 10.53
C VAL A 236 16.49 3.84 11.16
N ARG A 237 15.47 3.74 11.97
CA ARG A 237 15.05 4.82 12.83
C ARG A 237 15.84 4.70 14.13
N ALA A 238 16.81 5.60 14.32
CA ALA A 238 17.71 5.63 15.45
C ALA A 238 17.28 6.72 16.44
N GLU A 239 17.38 6.42 17.71
CA GLU A 239 17.10 7.35 18.82
C GLU A 239 18.41 7.81 19.45
N VAL A 240 18.78 9.05 19.19
CA VAL A 240 20.02 9.66 19.65
C VAL A 240 19.75 10.49 20.90
N GLU A 241 20.53 10.30 21.95
CA GLU A 241 20.41 11.07 23.20
C GLU A 241 20.77 12.55 22.96
N GLU A 242 20.12 13.46 23.67
CA GLU A 242 20.30 14.92 23.55
C GLU A 242 21.77 15.35 23.59
N ARG A 243 22.59 14.74 24.43
CA ARG A 243 24.02 15.06 24.60
C ARG A 243 24.88 14.83 23.35
N ASP A 244 24.42 13.98 22.40
CA ASP A 244 25.16 13.61 21.21
C ASP A 244 24.66 14.27 19.91
N ILE A 245 23.60 15.06 20.00
CA ILE A 245 22.94 15.70 18.85
C ILE A 245 23.90 16.57 18.03
N ASN A 246 24.78 17.30 18.70
CA ASN A 246 25.73 18.22 18.03
C ASN A 246 26.79 17.50 17.20
N LYS A 247 26.96 16.19 17.37
CA LYS A 247 27.92 15.34 16.66
C LYS A 247 27.37 14.77 15.35
N ILE A 248 26.06 14.88 15.12
CA ILE A 248 25.38 14.23 13.98
C ILE A 248 25.07 15.23 12.89
N ARG A 249 25.31 14.82 11.63
CA ARG A 249 25.06 15.63 10.44
C ARG A 249 24.39 14.78 9.37
N ILE A 250 23.51 15.40 8.60
CA ILE A 250 22.96 14.79 7.38
C ILE A 250 24.10 14.46 6.41
N GLY A 251 24.03 13.28 5.80
CA GLY A 251 25.06 12.77 4.88
C GLY A 251 26.20 12.01 5.54
N GLN A 252 26.27 11.98 6.87
CA GLN A 252 27.28 11.24 7.63
C GLN A 252 27.15 9.73 7.37
N SER A 253 28.29 9.04 7.20
CA SER A 253 28.34 7.59 7.08
C SER A 253 28.10 6.93 8.44
N VAL A 254 27.35 5.85 8.43
CA VAL A 254 26.91 5.14 9.62
C VAL A 254 27.20 3.66 9.46
N VAL A 255 27.61 3.01 10.55
CA VAL A 255 27.70 1.56 10.66
C VAL A 255 26.61 1.04 11.57
N VAL A 256 25.85 0.09 11.09
CA VAL A 256 24.76 -0.56 11.81
C VAL A 256 25.15 -1.99 12.14
N ARG A 257 25.02 -2.36 13.42
CA ARG A 257 25.28 -3.70 13.93
C ARG A 257 23.99 -4.27 14.52
N ALA A 258 23.74 -5.54 14.21
CA ALA A 258 22.61 -6.27 14.72
C ALA A 258 23.09 -7.55 15.43
N ASP A 259 22.57 -7.84 16.60
CA ASP A 259 22.96 -9.08 17.33
C ASP A 259 22.60 -10.36 16.58
N ALA A 260 21.58 -10.31 15.74
CA ALA A 260 21.20 -11.42 14.86
C ALA A 260 22.30 -11.75 13.82
N TYR A 261 23.22 -10.81 13.57
CA TYR A 261 24.31 -10.94 12.59
C TYR A 261 25.62 -10.43 13.20
N PRO A 262 26.21 -11.15 14.18
CA PRO A 262 27.34 -10.64 14.99
C PRO A 262 28.60 -10.34 14.19
N ASP A 263 28.79 -11.04 13.06
CA ASP A 263 29.99 -10.91 12.23
C ASP A 263 29.77 -9.99 11.00
N ARG A 264 28.63 -9.29 10.94
CA ARG A 264 28.28 -8.43 9.79
C ARG A 264 28.02 -7.01 10.23
N GLU A 265 28.59 -6.09 9.49
CA GLU A 265 28.33 -4.67 9.60
C GLU A 265 27.56 -4.20 8.37
N PHE A 266 26.52 -3.44 8.61
CA PHE A 266 25.69 -2.86 7.55
C PHE A 266 26.01 -1.37 7.46
N LYS A 267 26.25 -0.91 6.25
CA LYS A 267 26.56 0.50 6.00
C LYS A 267 25.29 1.28 5.66
N GLY A 268 25.28 2.52 6.05
CA GLY A 268 24.19 3.43 5.74
C GLY A 268 24.65 4.87 5.83
N ARG A 269 23.69 5.77 5.63
CA ARG A 269 23.92 7.21 5.67
C ARG A 269 22.78 7.92 6.35
N VAL A 270 23.11 8.92 7.17
CA VAL A 270 22.10 9.81 7.78
C VAL A 270 21.40 10.60 6.68
N THR A 271 20.09 10.43 6.54
CA THR A 271 19.28 11.11 5.52
C THR A 271 18.34 12.16 6.10
N SER A 272 17.95 12.01 7.37
CA SER A 272 17.08 12.96 8.04
C SER A 272 17.36 13.00 9.53
N ILE A 273 17.19 14.17 10.11
CA ILE A 273 17.29 14.44 11.54
C ILE A 273 16.00 15.17 11.94
N ALA A 274 15.28 14.68 12.94
CA ALA A 274 14.07 15.32 13.42
C ALA A 274 14.38 16.74 13.96
N SER A 275 13.40 17.62 13.89
CA SER A 275 13.52 19.00 14.38
C SER A 275 13.03 19.17 15.81
N ALA A 276 12.53 18.10 16.45
CA ALA A 276 12.01 18.11 17.81
C ALA A 276 12.45 16.86 18.56
N LEU A 277 12.69 17.04 19.86
CA LEU A 277 12.94 15.94 20.79
C LEU A 277 11.63 15.22 21.10
N GLY A 278 11.72 13.93 21.37
CA GLY A 278 10.62 13.09 21.79
C GLY A 278 11.06 12.09 22.87
N SER A 279 10.10 11.42 23.47
CA SER A 279 10.38 10.35 24.42
C SER A 279 10.92 9.11 23.71
N ALA A 280 11.91 8.45 24.28
CA ALA A 280 12.47 7.21 23.77
C ALA A 280 11.40 6.11 23.67
N GLN A 281 11.21 5.55 22.48
CA GLN A 281 10.25 4.47 22.20
C GLN A 281 10.93 3.11 22.02
N ILE A 282 12.22 3.10 21.69
CA ILE A 282 13.00 1.88 21.50
C ILE A 282 13.66 1.53 22.84
N ALA A 283 13.25 0.41 23.44
CA ALA A 283 13.82 -0.04 24.72
C ALA A 283 15.33 -0.25 24.58
N SER A 284 16.15 0.42 25.40
CA SER A 284 17.60 0.22 25.46
C SER A 284 17.95 -1.09 26.15
N ARG A 285 19.08 -1.72 25.78
CA ARG A 285 19.63 -2.86 26.52
C ARG A 285 20.27 -2.37 27.81
N GLY A 286 19.94 -2.98 28.93
CA GLY A 286 20.51 -2.66 30.24
C GLY A 286 19.45 -2.45 31.32
N PRO A 287 19.86 -2.18 32.56
CA PRO A 287 18.92 -1.87 33.61
C PRO A 287 18.06 -0.67 33.19
N ARG A 288 16.76 -0.79 33.42
CA ARG A 288 15.76 0.22 33.02
C ARG A 288 16.23 1.59 33.47
N ARG A 289 16.63 2.43 32.50
CA ARG A 289 16.77 3.87 32.78
C ARG A 289 15.37 4.44 32.97
N PRO A 290 15.20 5.45 33.84
CA PRO A 290 13.94 6.17 33.92
C PRO A 290 13.52 6.66 32.53
N ASN A 291 12.22 6.67 32.23
CA ASN A 291 11.63 7.04 30.92
C ASN A 291 11.78 8.54 30.57
N ASP A 292 12.66 9.27 31.19
CA ASP A 292 12.82 10.73 31.09
C ASP A 292 14.01 11.17 30.22
N VAL A 293 14.52 10.30 29.36
CA VAL A 293 15.57 10.73 28.42
C VAL A 293 14.91 11.15 27.11
N ASP A 294 15.00 12.45 26.84
CA ASP A 294 14.62 12.99 25.54
C ASP A 294 15.62 12.53 24.47
N VAL A 295 15.08 12.06 23.35
CA VAL A 295 15.85 11.57 22.22
C VAL A 295 15.49 12.31 20.95
N LEU A 296 16.46 12.42 20.06
CA LEU A 296 16.27 12.92 18.72
C LEU A 296 16.15 11.74 17.76
N GLU A 297 15.11 11.73 16.96
CA GLU A 297 14.93 10.73 15.90
C GLU A 297 15.83 11.05 14.72
N VAL A 298 16.63 10.07 14.32
CA VAL A 298 17.53 10.15 13.16
C VAL A 298 17.23 9.01 12.23
N ILE A 299 17.02 9.33 10.95
CA ILE A 299 16.77 8.33 9.91
C ILE A 299 18.07 8.05 9.17
N VAL A 300 18.45 6.79 9.17
CA VAL A 300 19.60 6.25 8.44
C VAL A 300 19.09 5.37 7.32
N THR A 301 19.40 5.72 6.07
CA THR A 301 19.12 4.85 4.92
C THR A 301 20.23 3.81 4.80
N LEU A 302 19.86 2.54 4.70
CA LEU A 302 20.78 1.43 4.51
C LEU A 302 21.15 1.26 3.05
N ASP A 303 22.42 0.92 2.79
CA ASP A 303 22.92 0.65 1.43
C ASP A 303 22.47 -0.72 0.92
N SER A 304 22.07 -1.65 1.82
CA SER A 304 21.56 -2.98 1.47
C SER A 304 20.28 -3.32 2.21
N GLY A 305 19.35 -4.03 1.54
CA GLY A 305 18.07 -4.47 2.08
C GLY A 305 18.10 -5.85 2.78
N GLU A 306 19.25 -6.31 3.29
CA GLU A 306 19.40 -7.66 3.81
C GLU A 306 18.95 -7.86 5.27
N LEU A 307 18.60 -6.79 5.97
CA LEU A 307 18.11 -6.85 7.34
C LEU A 307 16.60 -7.14 7.40
N VAL A 308 16.20 -7.84 8.45
CA VAL A 308 14.77 -8.08 8.73
C VAL A 308 14.16 -6.83 9.38
N THR A 309 12.98 -6.44 8.93
CA THR A 309 12.22 -5.32 9.52
C THR A 309 11.80 -5.62 10.95
N GLY A 310 11.76 -4.59 11.78
CA GLY A 310 11.46 -4.72 13.20
C GLY A 310 12.67 -5.12 14.05
N LEU A 311 13.81 -5.46 13.41
CA LEU A 311 15.04 -5.82 14.11
C LEU A 311 15.59 -4.59 14.84
N ARG A 312 15.97 -4.79 16.08
CA ARG A 312 16.70 -3.81 16.87
C ARG A 312 18.19 -3.86 16.51
N VAL A 313 18.79 -2.71 16.36
CA VAL A 313 20.17 -2.53 15.93
C VAL A 313 20.86 -1.44 16.74
N ASP A 314 22.17 -1.53 16.80
CA ASP A 314 23.03 -0.48 17.32
C ASP A 314 23.64 0.28 16.13
N VAL A 315 23.65 1.59 16.25
CA VAL A 315 24.01 2.56 15.19
C VAL A 315 25.21 3.37 15.68
N PHE A 316 26.27 3.42 14.86
CA PHE A 316 27.53 4.05 15.19
C PHE A 316 27.98 5.04 14.13
#